data_1ecfc2721fbe51751ca5ed7defff9aa9
#
_entry.id   1ecfc2721fbe51751ca5ed7defff9aa9
#
_cell.length_a   1.000
_cell.length_b   1.000
_cell.length_c   1.000
_cell.angle_alpha   90.00
_cell.angle_beta   90.00
_cell.angle_gamma   90.00
#
_symmetry.space_group_name_H-M   'P 1'
#
loop_
_entity.id
_entity.type
_entity.pdbx_description
1 polymer ?
#
loop_
_entity_poly.entity_id
_entity_poly.type
_entity_poly.pdbx_seq_one_letter_code
_entity_poly.pdbx_strand_id
1 'polypeptide(L)'
;MFIIQKNEASNKTIRMPNTLIEQLEEIAINEDISFNQLVVQCCEYAIANLPKNEDKITCTEQFISRKRQIKTAFQKYYLAEHPQANETTVMQVFADAVYASQRRHAALGIDLYSVLSGKVSIDEYRGALERYFAEIGRRDPETNARNYANCTKQLKEFMEQADLF
;
A
#
# COMPACT_ATOMS: atom_id res chain seq x y z
N MET A 1 10.04 13.25 40.80
CA MET A 1 11.04 12.89 39.79
C MET A 1 10.60 13.52 38.47
N PHE A 2 11.33 14.47 37.92
CA PHE A 2 10.95 15.19 36.70
C PHE A 2 11.45 14.39 35.48
N ILE A 3 10.56 13.87 34.68
CA ILE A 3 10.90 13.09 33.45
C ILE A 3 10.84 14.06 32.27
N ILE A 4 12.00 14.37 31.68
CA ILE A 4 12.07 15.14 30.43
C ILE A 4 11.73 14.18 29.28
N GLN A 5 10.55 14.33 28.70
CA GLN A 5 10.22 13.66 27.45
C GLN A 5 10.89 14.43 26.30
N LYS A 6 11.83 13.80 25.61
CA LYS A 6 12.33 14.29 24.32
C LYS A 6 11.28 13.99 23.26
N ASN A 7 10.64 15.02 22.73
CA ASN A 7 9.88 14.88 21.49
C ASN A 7 10.89 14.67 20.35
N GLU A 8 10.98 13.44 19.83
CA GLU A 8 11.76 13.16 18.64
C GLU A 8 11.03 13.74 17.43
N ALA A 9 11.51 14.87 16.93
CA ALA A 9 11.01 15.48 15.71
C ALA A 9 11.94 15.14 14.54
N SER A 10 11.36 14.81 13.37
CA SER A 10 12.09 14.60 12.13
C SER A 10 11.63 15.59 11.07
N ASN A 11 12.58 16.09 10.25
CA ASN A 11 12.25 16.99 9.16
C ASN A 11 11.64 16.23 7.98
N LYS A 12 10.54 16.78 7.43
CA LYS A 12 9.89 16.31 6.20
C LYS A 12 9.67 17.49 5.26
N THR A 13 9.94 17.32 3.98
CA THR A 13 9.67 18.33 2.94
C THR A 13 8.33 18.03 2.30
N ILE A 14 7.43 19.02 2.33
CA ILE A 14 6.10 18.94 1.72
C ILE A 14 6.01 20.05 0.66
N ARG A 15 5.51 19.72 -0.53
CA ARG A 15 5.17 20.72 -1.55
C ARG A 15 3.72 21.14 -1.38
N MET A 16 3.50 22.45 -1.19
CA MET A 16 2.17 23.04 -1.05
C MET A 16 1.92 24.03 -2.17
N PRO A 17 0.64 24.24 -2.61
CA PRO A 17 0.27 25.36 -3.46
C PRO A 17 0.56 26.69 -2.77
N ASN A 18 1.03 27.70 -3.53
CA ASN A 18 1.37 29.03 -2.97
C ASN A 18 0.17 29.68 -2.26
N THR A 19 -1.03 29.55 -2.82
CA THR A 19 -2.26 30.05 -2.22
C THR A 19 -2.56 29.47 -0.84
N LEU A 20 -2.22 28.20 -0.62
CA LEU A 20 -2.37 27.57 0.69
C LEU A 20 -1.30 28.04 1.68
N ILE A 21 -0.06 28.26 1.20
CA ILE A 21 1.02 28.80 2.03
C ILE A 21 0.63 30.21 2.53
N GLU A 22 0.19 31.09 1.64
CA GLU A 22 -0.25 32.46 1.98
C GLU A 22 -1.37 32.46 3.02
N GLN A 23 -2.37 31.59 2.87
CA GLN A 23 -3.47 31.47 3.85
C GLN A 23 -2.97 30.99 5.22
N LEU A 24 -2.08 30.01 5.25
CA LEU A 24 -1.52 29.50 6.50
C LEU A 24 -0.60 30.54 7.17
N GLU A 25 0.18 31.31 6.41
CA GLU A 25 1.02 32.38 6.94
C GLU A 25 0.16 33.50 7.57
N GLU A 26 -0.94 33.90 6.92
CA GLU A 26 -1.87 34.88 7.45
C GLU A 26 -2.49 34.41 8.78
N ILE A 27 -2.93 33.16 8.85
CA ILE A 27 -3.48 32.59 10.08
C ILE A 27 -2.40 32.52 11.18
N ALA A 28 -1.20 32.08 10.86
CA ALA A 28 -0.12 31.96 11.82
C ALA A 28 0.23 33.33 12.44
N ILE A 29 0.26 34.39 11.63
CA ILE A 29 0.47 35.77 12.08
C ILE A 29 -0.66 36.23 13.00
N ASN A 30 -1.92 35.98 12.63
CA ASN A 30 -3.09 36.41 13.39
C ASN A 30 -3.18 35.72 14.76
N GLU A 31 -2.74 34.45 14.84
CA GLU A 31 -2.76 33.64 16.06
C GLU A 31 -1.45 33.70 16.87
N ASP A 32 -0.47 34.51 16.44
CA ASP A 32 0.86 34.67 17.08
C ASP A 32 1.59 33.34 17.30
N ILE A 33 1.53 32.45 16.30
CA ILE A 33 2.23 31.15 16.30
C ILE A 33 3.12 30.99 15.08
N SER A 34 4.09 30.08 15.14
CA SER A 34 4.92 29.81 13.97
C SER A 34 4.15 29.02 12.89
N PHE A 35 4.49 29.24 11.60
CA PHE A 35 3.94 28.48 10.48
C PHE A 35 4.02 26.97 10.70
N ASN A 36 5.19 26.46 11.15
CA ASN A 36 5.36 25.03 11.44
C ASN A 36 4.42 24.53 12.53
N GLN A 37 4.24 25.32 13.57
CA GLN A 37 3.33 24.98 14.66
C GLN A 37 1.88 24.93 14.19
N LEU A 38 1.45 25.88 13.36
CA LEU A 38 0.11 25.85 12.74
C LEU A 38 -0.07 24.61 11.88
N VAL A 39 0.90 24.29 11.00
CA VAL A 39 0.83 23.11 10.13
C VAL A 39 0.71 21.82 10.96
N VAL A 40 1.49 21.68 12.03
CA VAL A 40 1.39 20.52 12.93
C VAL A 40 0.00 20.44 13.55
N GLN A 41 -0.52 21.55 14.10
CA GLN A 41 -1.87 21.57 14.69
C GLN A 41 -2.96 21.23 13.66
N CYS A 42 -2.87 21.74 12.44
CA CYS A 42 -3.78 21.39 11.35
C CYS A 42 -3.73 19.89 11.03
N CYS A 43 -2.53 19.29 10.98
CA CYS A 43 -2.37 17.86 10.76
C CYS A 43 -2.96 17.03 11.90
N GLU A 44 -2.69 17.41 13.15
CA GLU A 44 -3.23 16.75 14.34
C GLU A 44 -4.76 16.83 14.38
N TYR A 45 -5.32 18.02 14.10
CA TYR A 45 -6.76 18.21 13.98
C TYR A 45 -7.36 17.36 12.87
N ALA A 46 -6.76 17.35 11.69
CA ALA A 46 -7.22 16.52 10.57
C ALA A 46 -7.21 15.04 10.92
N ILE A 47 -6.14 14.54 11.55
CA ILE A 47 -6.03 13.14 11.98
C ILE A 47 -7.09 12.80 13.02
N ALA A 48 -7.32 13.67 14.00
CA ALA A 48 -8.31 13.47 15.06
C ALA A 48 -9.76 13.50 14.54
N ASN A 49 -10.01 14.27 13.47
CA ASN A 49 -11.32 14.46 12.86
C ASN A 49 -11.49 13.71 11.53
N LEU A 50 -10.49 12.93 11.11
CA LEU A 50 -10.71 11.98 10.03
C LEU A 50 -11.90 11.08 10.44
N PRO A 51 -12.93 10.95 9.59
CA PRO A 51 -13.99 10.01 9.87
C PRO A 51 -13.33 8.65 10.11
N LYS A 52 -13.38 8.19 11.36
CA LYS A 52 -13.07 6.81 11.68
C LYS A 52 -14.18 6.00 11.03
N ASN A 53 -14.00 5.71 9.75
CA ASN A 53 -14.80 4.73 9.05
C ASN A 53 -14.42 3.36 9.62
N GLU A 54 -14.82 3.11 10.85
CA GLU A 54 -14.73 1.77 11.47
C GLU A 54 -15.48 0.76 10.60
N ASP A 55 -16.50 1.21 9.83
CA ASP A 55 -17.30 0.38 8.94
C ASP A 55 -16.82 0.36 7.47
N LYS A 56 -15.76 1.06 7.10
CA LYS A 56 -15.26 1.19 5.70
C LYS A 56 -13.75 1.23 5.57
N ILE A 57 -12.99 0.68 6.50
CA ILE A 57 -11.62 0.29 6.17
C ILE A 57 -11.77 -0.88 5.21
N THR A 58 -11.75 -0.56 3.91
CA THR A 58 -11.69 -1.59 2.90
C THR A 58 -10.47 -2.44 3.24
N CYS A 59 -10.60 -3.73 3.15
CA CYS A 59 -9.51 -4.65 3.48
C CYS A 59 -8.27 -4.39 2.61
N THR A 60 -8.41 -3.67 1.50
CA THR A 60 -7.33 -3.11 0.68
C THR A 60 -6.49 -2.09 1.48
N GLU A 61 -7.11 -1.21 2.26
CA GLU A 61 -6.38 -0.23 3.09
C GLU A 61 -5.66 -0.90 4.24
N GLN A 62 -6.27 -1.92 4.85
CA GLN A 62 -5.60 -2.73 5.87
C GLN A 62 -4.42 -3.50 5.28
N PHE A 63 -4.56 -4.05 4.07
CA PHE A 63 -3.45 -4.68 3.37
C PHE A 63 -2.34 -3.66 3.09
N ILE A 64 -2.68 -2.46 2.58
CA ILE A 64 -1.70 -1.41 2.27
C ILE A 64 -0.97 -0.96 3.55
N SER A 65 -1.67 -0.75 4.65
CA SER A 65 -1.08 -0.35 5.93
C SER A 65 -0.13 -1.42 6.50
N ARG A 66 -0.43 -2.70 6.29
CA ARG A 66 0.35 -3.85 6.76
C ARG A 66 1.33 -4.39 5.72
N LYS A 67 1.36 -3.85 4.50
CA LYS A 67 2.13 -4.36 3.36
C LYS A 67 3.60 -4.65 3.68
N ARG A 68 4.25 -3.78 4.49
CA ARG A 68 5.65 -3.97 4.88
C ARG A 68 5.83 -5.21 5.77
N GLN A 69 4.93 -5.42 6.72
CA GLN A 69 4.95 -6.58 7.62
C GLN A 69 4.67 -7.87 6.84
N ILE A 70 3.63 -7.84 6.00
CA ILE A 70 3.25 -8.96 5.12
C ILE A 70 4.43 -9.32 4.20
N LYS A 71 5.08 -8.32 3.59
CA LYS A 71 6.26 -8.55 2.74
C LYS A 71 7.36 -9.30 3.50
N THR A 72 7.73 -8.83 4.68
CA THR A 72 8.80 -9.44 5.48
C THR A 72 8.45 -10.88 5.90
N ALA A 73 7.21 -11.12 6.30
CA ALA A 73 6.75 -12.45 6.68
C ALA A 73 6.68 -13.40 5.46
N PHE A 74 6.14 -12.91 4.32
CA PHE A 74 6.11 -13.67 3.07
C PHE A 74 7.51 -14.02 2.57
N GLN A 75 8.49 -13.12 2.69
CA GLN A 75 9.86 -13.41 2.29
C GLN A 75 10.45 -14.58 3.07
N LYS A 76 10.24 -14.61 4.39
CA LYS A 76 10.70 -15.72 5.25
C LYS A 76 10.01 -17.04 4.88
N TYR A 77 8.69 -17.00 4.69
CA TYR A 77 7.91 -18.16 4.27
C TYR A 77 8.40 -18.70 2.93
N TYR A 78 8.51 -17.84 1.92
CA TYR A 78 8.90 -18.24 0.57
C TYR A 78 10.28 -18.86 0.52
N LEU A 79 11.26 -18.31 1.25
CA LEU A 79 12.62 -18.88 1.31
C LEU A 79 12.65 -20.23 2.03
N ALA A 80 11.77 -20.46 3.00
CA ALA A 80 11.65 -21.75 3.66
C ALA A 80 11.10 -22.85 2.71
N GLU A 81 10.09 -22.49 1.90
CA GLU A 81 9.49 -23.40 0.90
C GLU A 81 10.36 -23.59 -0.35
N HIS A 82 11.22 -22.60 -0.66
CA HIS A 82 12.06 -22.57 -1.85
C HIS A 82 13.54 -22.32 -1.49
N PRO A 83 14.26 -23.31 -0.94
CA PRO A 83 15.64 -23.12 -0.45
C PRO A 83 16.65 -22.68 -1.54
N GLN A 84 16.32 -22.87 -2.82
CA GLN A 84 17.14 -22.44 -3.95
C GLN A 84 16.88 -20.99 -4.40
N ALA A 85 15.81 -20.37 -3.89
CA ALA A 85 15.51 -18.98 -4.22
C ALA A 85 16.46 -18.03 -3.49
N ASN A 86 16.81 -16.93 -4.14
CA ASN A 86 17.54 -15.83 -3.52
C ASN A 86 16.59 -14.68 -3.17
N GLU A 87 17.07 -13.73 -2.37
CA GLU A 87 16.28 -12.57 -1.94
C GLU A 87 15.71 -11.76 -3.10
N THR A 88 16.46 -11.61 -4.20
CA THR A 88 16.01 -10.88 -5.40
C THR A 88 14.81 -11.56 -6.02
N THR A 89 14.85 -12.90 -6.14
CA THR A 89 13.71 -13.69 -6.65
C THR A 89 12.48 -13.48 -5.78
N VAL A 90 12.62 -13.57 -4.46
CA VAL A 90 11.50 -13.38 -3.52
C VAL A 90 10.92 -11.97 -3.62
N MET A 91 11.79 -10.96 -3.72
CA MET A 91 11.33 -9.58 -3.89
C MET A 91 10.54 -9.39 -5.18
N GLN A 92 10.96 -10.02 -6.27
CA GLN A 92 10.24 -9.97 -7.55
C GLN A 92 8.89 -10.68 -7.44
N VAL A 93 8.85 -11.89 -6.87
CA VAL A 93 7.61 -12.65 -6.65
C VAL A 93 6.61 -11.83 -5.84
N PHE A 94 7.05 -11.16 -4.75
CA PHE A 94 6.17 -10.30 -3.98
C PHE A 94 5.69 -9.08 -4.77
N ALA A 95 6.57 -8.44 -5.54
CA ALA A 95 6.21 -7.29 -6.38
C ALA A 95 5.16 -7.67 -7.43
N ASP A 96 5.31 -8.83 -8.05
CA ASP A 96 4.38 -9.36 -9.04
C ASP A 96 3.05 -9.80 -8.38
N ALA A 97 3.12 -10.40 -7.18
CA ALA A 97 1.93 -10.79 -6.41
C ALA A 97 1.03 -9.61 -6.04
N VAL A 98 1.63 -8.45 -5.73
CA VAL A 98 0.88 -7.24 -5.35
C VAL A 98 0.65 -6.26 -6.50
N TYR A 99 0.82 -6.71 -7.74
CA TYR A 99 0.74 -5.87 -8.93
C TYR A 99 -0.57 -5.07 -9.01
N ALA A 100 -1.72 -5.71 -8.79
CA ALA A 100 -3.03 -5.06 -8.83
C ALA A 100 -3.25 -3.99 -7.73
N SER A 101 -2.40 -3.94 -6.69
CA SER A 101 -2.48 -2.90 -5.65
C SER A 101 -1.94 -1.53 -6.08
N GLN A 102 -1.32 -1.44 -7.27
CA GLN A 102 -0.71 -0.21 -7.76
C GLN A 102 -1.76 0.66 -8.45
N ARG A 103 -1.86 1.94 -8.07
CA ARG A 103 -2.83 2.90 -8.64
C ARG A 103 -2.77 3.00 -10.17
N ARG A 104 -1.58 2.85 -10.76
CA ARG A 104 -1.39 2.89 -12.22
C ARG A 104 -2.09 1.74 -12.95
N HIS A 105 -2.52 0.72 -12.22
CA HIS A 105 -3.22 -0.44 -12.76
C HIS A 105 -4.73 -0.42 -12.45
N ALA A 106 -5.28 0.74 -12.13
CA ALA A 106 -6.72 0.89 -11.90
C ALA A 106 -7.58 0.44 -13.10
N ALA A 107 -7.05 0.56 -14.32
CA ALA A 107 -7.69 0.08 -15.54
C ALA A 107 -7.89 -1.45 -15.57
N LEU A 108 -7.19 -2.21 -14.72
CA LEU A 108 -7.42 -3.64 -14.56
C LEU A 108 -8.84 -3.98 -14.07
N GLY A 109 -9.52 -3.05 -13.35
CA GLY A 109 -10.88 -3.23 -12.85
C GLY A 109 -11.02 -4.24 -11.71
N ILE A 110 -9.91 -4.81 -11.23
CA ILE A 110 -9.87 -5.77 -10.13
C ILE A 110 -8.87 -5.27 -9.10
N ASP A 111 -9.30 -5.14 -7.86
CA ASP A 111 -8.41 -4.83 -6.75
C ASP A 111 -7.79 -6.11 -6.16
N LEU A 112 -6.57 -5.97 -5.66
CA LEU A 112 -5.81 -7.10 -5.12
C LEU A 112 -6.54 -7.81 -3.97
N TYR A 113 -7.23 -7.04 -3.11
CA TYR A 113 -7.91 -7.62 -1.97
C TYR A 113 -9.05 -8.54 -2.38
N SER A 114 -9.81 -8.18 -3.41
CA SER A 114 -10.88 -9.05 -3.95
C SER A 114 -10.34 -10.41 -4.39
N VAL A 115 -9.11 -10.44 -4.91
CA VAL A 115 -8.43 -11.70 -5.29
C VAL A 115 -7.95 -12.46 -4.05
N LEU A 116 -7.27 -11.77 -3.12
CA LEU A 116 -6.74 -12.39 -1.91
C LEU A 116 -7.84 -12.93 -1.00
N SER A 117 -8.98 -12.22 -0.87
CA SER A 117 -10.14 -12.66 -0.09
C SER A 117 -10.99 -13.74 -0.77
N GLY A 118 -10.67 -14.08 -2.03
CA GLY A 118 -11.41 -15.09 -2.79
C GLY A 118 -12.73 -14.62 -3.39
N LYS A 119 -13.05 -13.31 -3.33
CA LYS A 119 -14.23 -12.74 -4.02
C LYS A 119 -14.07 -12.79 -5.53
N VAL A 120 -12.83 -12.67 -6.01
CA VAL A 120 -12.45 -12.88 -7.41
C VAL A 120 -11.53 -14.09 -7.47
N SER A 121 -11.81 -15.02 -8.37
CA SER A 121 -10.97 -16.20 -8.54
C SER A 121 -9.62 -15.85 -9.18
N ILE A 122 -8.62 -16.69 -8.97
CA ILE A 122 -7.30 -16.53 -9.63
C ILE A 122 -7.43 -16.61 -11.16
N ASP A 123 -8.35 -17.40 -11.69
CA ASP A 123 -8.57 -17.52 -13.14
C ASP A 123 -9.23 -16.27 -13.73
N GLU A 124 -10.21 -15.67 -13.04
CA GLU A 124 -10.78 -14.38 -13.45
C GLU A 124 -9.73 -13.27 -13.41
N TYR A 125 -8.91 -13.23 -12.37
CA TYR A 125 -7.81 -12.29 -12.26
C TYR A 125 -6.77 -12.46 -13.36
N ARG A 126 -6.39 -13.71 -13.69
CA ARG A 126 -5.50 -14.03 -14.81
C ARG A 126 -6.08 -13.51 -16.13
N GLY A 127 -7.36 -13.77 -16.42
CA GLY A 127 -8.02 -13.28 -17.62
C GLY A 127 -8.08 -11.76 -17.72
N ALA A 128 -8.26 -11.06 -16.60
CA ALA A 128 -8.20 -9.60 -16.57
C ALA A 128 -6.78 -9.06 -16.82
N LEU A 129 -5.76 -9.69 -16.24
CA LEU A 129 -4.35 -9.35 -16.50
C LEU A 129 -3.98 -9.57 -17.97
N GLU A 130 -4.42 -10.65 -18.58
CA GLU A 130 -4.13 -10.96 -19.97
C GLU A 130 -4.71 -9.89 -20.90
N ARG A 131 -5.98 -9.51 -20.73
CA ARG A 131 -6.61 -8.41 -21.48
C ARG A 131 -5.87 -7.10 -21.28
N TYR A 132 -5.57 -6.75 -20.04
CA TYR A 132 -4.85 -5.53 -19.71
C TYR A 132 -3.46 -5.50 -20.34
N PHE A 133 -2.70 -6.59 -20.28
CA PHE A 133 -1.37 -6.67 -20.89
C PHE A 133 -1.40 -6.60 -22.40
N ALA A 134 -2.45 -7.15 -23.05
CA ALA A 134 -2.66 -7.00 -24.47
C ALA A 134 -2.95 -5.54 -24.86
N GLU A 135 -3.82 -4.86 -24.12
CA GLU A 135 -4.18 -3.44 -24.34
C GLU A 135 -2.97 -2.51 -24.25
N ILE A 136 -2.08 -2.73 -23.28
CA ILE A 136 -0.87 -1.90 -23.12
C ILE A 136 0.30 -2.35 -24.01
N GLY A 137 0.07 -3.30 -24.91
CA GLY A 137 1.06 -3.79 -25.87
C GLY A 137 2.23 -4.56 -25.23
N ARG A 138 1.98 -5.23 -24.09
CA ARG A 138 3.02 -6.04 -23.44
C ARG A 138 3.31 -7.30 -24.25
N ARG A 139 4.60 -7.61 -24.45
CA ARG A 139 5.02 -8.84 -25.12
C ARG A 139 4.54 -10.06 -24.33
N ASP A 140 3.95 -11.03 -25.00
CA ASP A 140 3.49 -12.29 -24.44
C ASP A 140 2.51 -12.10 -23.24
N PRO A 141 1.31 -11.53 -23.50
CA PRO A 141 0.34 -11.19 -22.46
C PRO A 141 -0.10 -12.39 -21.64
N GLU A 142 -0.35 -13.54 -22.28
CA GLU A 142 -0.81 -14.77 -21.63
C GLU A 142 0.20 -15.30 -20.61
N THR A 143 1.47 -15.46 -21.01
CA THR A 143 2.52 -15.95 -20.12
C THR A 143 2.77 -14.98 -18.96
N ASN A 144 2.77 -13.67 -19.22
CA ASN A 144 2.88 -12.68 -18.18
C ASN A 144 1.70 -12.77 -17.20
N ALA A 145 0.46 -12.81 -17.69
CA ALA A 145 -0.74 -12.90 -16.85
C ALA A 145 -0.70 -14.14 -15.95
N ARG A 146 -0.32 -15.29 -16.51
CA ARG A 146 -0.14 -16.54 -15.75
C ARG A 146 0.90 -16.40 -14.64
N ASN A 147 2.05 -15.81 -14.92
CA ASN A 147 3.12 -15.63 -13.96
C ASN A 147 2.68 -14.72 -12.79
N TYR A 148 2.06 -13.58 -13.09
CA TYR A 148 1.57 -12.65 -12.07
C TYR A 148 0.44 -13.26 -11.23
N ALA A 149 -0.49 -13.98 -11.84
CA ALA A 149 -1.58 -14.67 -11.16
C ALA A 149 -1.03 -15.78 -10.22
N ASN A 150 -0.01 -16.52 -10.66
CA ASN A 150 0.66 -17.53 -9.82
C ASN A 150 1.36 -16.90 -8.61
N CYS A 151 2.04 -15.76 -8.78
CA CYS A 151 2.64 -15.03 -7.65
C CYS A 151 1.56 -14.57 -6.65
N THR A 152 0.42 -14.05 -7.15
CA THR A 152 -0.71 -13.65 -6.30
C THR A 152 -1.33 -14.85 -5.57
N LYS A 153 -1.44 -16.00 -6.23
CA LYS A 153 -1.89 -17.26 -5.61
C LYS A 153 -0.99 -17.66 -4.44
N GLN A 154 0.33 -17.64 -4.62
CA GLN A 154 1.27 -17.96 -3.56
C GLN A 154 1.17 -17.00 -2.35
N LEU A 155 0.99 -15.70 -2.62
CA LEU A 155 0.75 -14.73 -1.55
C LEU A 155 -0.56 -15.01 -0.80
N LYS A 156 -1.63 -15.37 -1.52
CA LYS A 156 -2.92 -15.74 -0.94
C LYS A 156 -2.78 -16.95 -0.03
N GLU A 157 -2.17 -18.03 -0.51
CA GLU A 157 -1.93 -19.26 0.24
C GLU A 157 -1.13 -18.99 1.52
N PHE A 158 -0.09 -18.17 1.43
CA PHE A 158 0.66 -17.72 2.60
C PHE A 158 -0.22 -16.96 3.61
N MET A 159 -1.04 -16.02 3.14
CA MET A 159 -1.88 -15.21 4.03
C MET A 159 -2.97 -16.03 4.70
N GLU A 160 -3.52 -17.02 4.02
CA GLU A 160 -4.48 -17.99 4.57
C GLU A 160 -3.83 -18.85 5.67
N GLN A 161 -2.62 -19.38 5.43
CA GLN A 161 -1.87 -20.17 6.41
C GLN A 161 -1.44 -19.36 7.64
N ALA A 162 -1.13 -18.09 7.45
CA ALA A 162 -0.67 -17.19 8.52
C ALA A 162 -1.81 -16.52 9.30
N ASP A 163 -3.09 -16.81 8.97
CA ASP A 163 -4.28 -16.20 9.57
C ASP A 163 -4.21 -14.67 9.57
N LEU A 164 -3.85 -14.11 8.42
CA LEU A 164 -3.64 -12.66 8.25
C LEU A 164 -4.86 -11.92 7.67
N PHE A 165 -5.98 -12.62 7.47
CA PHE A 165 -7.27 -12.10 7.06
C PHE A 165 -8.24 -12.00 8.23
#